data_58095343a0044f9a3bfbade94bca9dfa
#
_entry.id   58095343a0044f9a3bfbade94bca9dfa
#
_cell.length_a   1.000
_cell.length_b   1.000
_cell.length_c   1.000
_cell.angle_alpha   90.00
_cell.angle_beta   90.00
_cell.angle_gamma   90.00
#
_symmetry.space_group_name_H-M   'P 1'
#
loop_
_entity.id
_entity.type
_entity.pdbx_description
1 polymer ?
#
loop_
_entity_poly.entity_id
_entity_poly.type
_entity_poly.pdbx_seq_one_letter_code
_entity_poly.pdbx_strand_id
1 'polypeptide(L)'
;ATAHKGMEQLYPMPDSIMQILKAACYDCHSNNTNYPWYSTIQPVAWFLNRHIVEGKEELNFDEFGNYSKRRQQSKLKAIVNQVKDGEMPLTSYKLLHKKARLSGKERSIITKWFLEKYDTSKN
;
A
#
# COMPACT_ATOMS: atom_id res chain seq x y z
N ALA A 1 -22.67 2.67 -11.95
CA ALA A 1 -21.42 2.90 -11.23
C ALA A 1 -20.92 1.59 -10.65
N THR A 2 -19.74 1.18 -11.04
CA THR A 2 -19.11 0.00 -10.45
C THR A 2 -18.79 0.29 -9.00
N ALA A 3 -19.32 -0.52 -8.09
CA ALA A 3 -18.97 -0.40 -6.69
C ALA A 3 -17.48 -0.70 -6.51
N HIS A 4 -16.77 0.19 -5.84
CA HIS A 4 -15.39 -0.05 -5.50
C HIS A 4 -15.30 -1.16 -4.46
N LYS A 5 -14.59 -2.24 -4.80
CA LYS A 5 -14.31 -3.30 -3.84
C LYS A 5 -12.89 -3.14 -3.33
N GLY A 6 -12.74 -2.35 -2.29
CA GLY A 6 -11.46 -2.18 -1.63
C GLY A 6 -11.05 -3.41 -0.85
N MET A 7 -9.77 -3.49 -0.51
CA MET A 7 -9.23 -4.58 0.28
C MET A 7 -9.91 -4.70 1.65
N GLU A 8 -10.26 -3.57 2.26
CA GLU A 8 -10.93 -3.53 3.56
C GLU A 8 -12.32 -4.15 3.54
N GLN A 9 -12.96 -4.21 2.38
CA GLN A 9 -14.27 -4.87 2.22
C GLN A 9 -14.13 -6.39 2.12
N LEU A 10 -13.01 -6.87 1.59
CA LEU A 10 -12.71 -8.28 1.49
C LEU A 10 -12.18 -8.84 2.81
N TYR A 11 -11.34 -8.07 3.47
CA TYR A 11 -10.66 -8.48 4.69
C TYR A 11 -10.86 -7.41 5.75
N PRO A 12 -11.67 -7.68 6.79
CA PRO A 12 -11.82 -6.72 7.90
C PRO A 12 -10.46 -6.38 8.49
N MET A 13 -10.15 -5.09 8.57
CA MET A 13 -8.87 -4.62 9.07
C MET A 13 -9.02 -4.03 10.46
N PRO A 14 -8.21 -4.52 11.44
CA PRO A 14 -8.10 -3.82 12.72
C PRO A 14 -7.58 -2.40 12.51
N ASP A 15 -7.96 -1.49 13.42
CA ASP A 15 -7.53 -0.09 13.33
C ASP A 15 -6.03 0.06 13.28
N SER A 16 -5.29 -0.78 14.01
CA SER A 16 -3.82 -0.74 14.01
C SER A 16 -3.23 -1.00 12.62
N ILE A 17 -3.81 -1.94 11.88
CA ILE A 17 -3.37 -2.24 10.50
C ILE A 17 -3.74 -1.09 9.57
N MET A 18 -4.98 -0.59 9.67
CA MET A 18 -5.46 0.50 8.81
C MET A 18 -4.63 1.77 8.99
N GLN A 19 -4.26 2.12 10.23
CA GLN A 19 -3.43 3.28 10.49
C GLN A 19 -2.05 3.17 9.84
N ILE A 20 -1.43 1.99 9.92
CA ILE A 20 -0.13 1.77 9.29
C ILE A 20 -0.23 1.89 7.78
N LEU A 21 -1.25 1.27 7.17
CA LEU A 21 -1.44 1.32 5.73
C LEU A 21 -1.69 2.73 5.23
N LYS A 22 -2.51 3.50 5.93
CA LYS A 22 -2.79 4.89 5.56
C LYS A 22 -1.55 5.76 5.65
N ALA A 23 -0.71 5.54 6.67
CA ALA A 23 0.49 6.33 6.86
C ALA A 23 1.60 5.98 5.86
N ALA A 24 1.71 4.71 5.46
CA ALA A 24 2.86 4.22 4.72
C ALA A 24 2.59 3.84 3.27
N CYS A 25 1.36 3.48 2.92
CA CYS A 25 1.07 2.83 1.64
C CYS A 25 0.00 3.53 0.80
N TYR A 26 -1.04 4.04 1.43
CA TYR A 26 -2.23 4.51 0.71
C TYR A 26 -2.00 5.71 -0.20
N ASP A 27 -1.03 6.57 0.07
CA ASP A 27 -0.79 7.73 -0.79
C ASP A 27 -0.42 7.32 -2.22
N CYS A 28 0.29 6.21 -2.37
CA CYS A 28 0.67 5.70 -3.70
C CYS A 28 -0.23 4.57 -4.19
N HIS A 29 -0.86 3.83 -3.28
CA HIS A 29 -1.57 2.59 -3.61
C HIS A 29 -3.08 2.66 -3.32
N SER A 30 -3.68 3.84 -3.38
CA SER A 30 -5.13 4.03 -3.25
C SER A 30 -5.62 5.11 -4.20
N ASN A 31 -6.95 5.25 -4.29
CA ASN A 31 -7.55 6.30 -5.12
C ASN A 31 -7.48 7.69 -4.46
N ASN A 32 -7.29 7.74 -3.15
CA ASN A 32 -7.28 8.97 -2.37
C ASN A 32 -5.85 9.33 -1.96
N THR A 33 -5.20 10.16 -2.76
CA THR A 33 -3.84 10.60 -2.50
C THR A 33 -3.85 11.95 -1.81
N ASN A 34 -3.18 12.04 -0.66
CA ASN A 34 -2.96 13.32 0.01
C ASN A 34 -1.68 13.93 -0.56
N TYR A 35 -1.83 14.97 -1.39
CA TYR A 35 -0.68 15.63 -2.00
C TYR A 35 -0.01 16.55 -0.97
N PRO A 36 1.27 16.30 -0.64
CA PRO A 36 1.98 17.14 0.32
C PRO A 36 2.32 18.49 -0.28
N TRP A 37 2.72 19.43 0.59
CA TRP A 37 3.04 20.81 0.17
C TRP A 37 4.10 20.88 -0.92
N TYR A 38 5.07 19.97 -0.91
CA TYR A 38 6.14 19.96 -1.91
C TYR A 38 5.69 19.43 -3.28
N SER A 39 4.45 18.97 -3.39
CA SER A 39 3.92 18.46 -4.66
C SER A 39 3.81 19.54 -5.74
N THR A 40 3.87 20.82 -5.36
CA THR A 40 3.83 21.94 -6.30
C THR A 40 5.21 22.40 -6.73
N ILE A 41 6.28 21.82 -6.19
CA ILE A 41 7.66 22.22 -6.46
C ILE A 41 8.28 21.29 -7.50
N GLN A 42 8.71 21.84 -8.63
CA GLN A 42 9.41 21.08 -9.66
C GLN A 42 10.90 20.99 -9.30
N PRO A 43 11.57 19.87 -9.58
CA PRO A 43 11.09 18.62 -10.22
C PRO A 43 10.41 17.63 -9.27
N VAL A 44 10.22 18.00 -8.00
CA VAL A 44 9.62 17.12 -6.99
C VAL A 44 8.21 16.70 -7.39
N ALA A 45 7.40 17.63 -7.90
CA ALA A 45 6.05 17.34 -8.34
C ALA A 45 6.02 16.27 -9.43
N TRP A 46 6.95 16.33 -10.38
CA TRP A 46 7.04 15.35 -11.46
C TRP A 46 7.38 13.96 -10.92
N PHE A 47 8.39 13.86 -10.06
CA PHE A 47 8.77 12.59 -9.44
C PHE A 47 7.64 12.00 -8.61
N LEU A 48 7.01 12.83 -7.79
CA LEU A 48 5.93 12.38 -6.92
C LEU A 48 4.77 11.84 -7.75
N ASN A 49 4.33 12.58 -8.77
CA ASN A 49 3.22 12.17 -9.62
C ASN A 49 3.52 10.85 -10.33
N ARG A 50 4.74 10.69 -10.83
CA ARG A 50 5.16 9.46 -11.48
C ARG A 50 5.11 8.27 -10.54
N HIS A 51 5.60 8.43 -9.31
CA HIS A 51 5.57 7.37 -8.31
C HIS A 51 4.14 6.99 -7.93
N ILE A 52 3.26 7.98 -7.80
CA ILE A 52 1.85 7.74 -7.47
C ILE A 52 1.16 6.96 -8.59
N VAL A 53 1.36 7.38 -9.84
CA VAL A 53 0.75 6.69 -11.00
C VAL A 53 1.26 5.25 -11.09
N GLU A 54 2.56 5.04 -11.00
CA GLU A 54 3.15 3.71 -11.06
C GLU A 54 2.69 2.85 -9.88
N GLY A 55 2.60 3.44 -8.68
CA GLY A 55 2.13 2.72 -7.51
C GLY A 55 0.71 2.23 -7.65
N LYS A 56 -0.18 3.06 -8.17
CA LYS A 56 -1.58 2.68 -8.39
C LYS A 56 -1.72 1.62 -9.47
N GLU A 57 -0.90 1.67 -10.52
CA GLU A 57 -0.91 0.66 -11.57
C GLU A 57 -0.49 -0.71 -11.04
N GLU A 58 0.53 -0.74 -10.18
CA GLU A 58 1.02 -1.98 -9.60
C GLU A 58 0.08 -2.55 -8.55
N LEU A 59 -0.45 -1.69 -7.69
CA LEU A 59 -1.32 -2.10 -6.60
C LEU A 59 -2.18 -0.91 -6.17
N ASN A 60 -3.48 -1.10 -6.17
CA ASN A 60 -4.43 -0.12 -5.65
C ASN A 60 -5.34 -0.82 -4.64
N PHE A 61 -5.22 -0.46 -3.37
CA PHE A 61 -6.00 -1.09 -2.30
C PHE A 61 -7.50 -0.87 -2.48
N ASP A 62 -7.90 0.27 -3.06
CA ASP A 62 -9.32 0.57 -3.27
C ASP A 62 -9.94 -0.28 -4.38
N GLU A 63 -9.12 -0.81 -5.29
CA GLU A 63 -9.56 -1.64 -6.41
C GLU A 63 -9.25 -3.12 -6.19
N PHE A 64 -8.68 -3.49 -5.06
CA PHE A 64 -8.14 -4.82 -4.82
C PHE A 64 -9.18 -5.92 -5.03
N GLY A 65 -10.42 -5.69 -4.57
CA GLY A 65 -11.49 -6.67 -4.70
C GLY A 65 -11.92 -6.92 -6.14
N ASN A 66 -11.57 -6.03 -7.06
CA ASN A 66 -11.87 -6.18 -8.48
C ASN A 66 -10.80 -6.97 -9.23
N TYR A 67 -9.66 -7.24 -8.60
CA TYR A 67 -8.64 -8.09 -9.22
C TYR A 67 -9.09 -9.56 -9.24
N SER A 68 -8.62 -10.32 -10.23
CA SER A 68 -8.84 -11.76 -10.23
C SER A 68 -8.23 -12.39 -8.98
N LYS A 69 -8.72 -13.55 -8.59
CA LYS A 69 -8.16 -14.27 -7.43
C LYS A 69 -6.65 -14.48 -7.56
N ARG A 70 -6.21 -14.88 -8.74
CA ARG A 70 -4.80 -15.10 -9.01
C ARG A 70 -3.98 -13.83 -8.82
N ARG A 71 -4.52 -12.70 -9.30
CA ARG A 71 -3.85 -11.42 -9.17
C ARG A 71 -3.82 -10.97 -7.71
N GLN A 72 -4.92 -11.18 -6.98
CA GLN A 72 -4.98 -10.87 -5.55
C GLN A 72 -3.90 -11.65 -4.79
N GLN A 73 -3.76 -12.95 -5.05
CA GLN A 73 -2.75 -13.77 -4.41
C GLN A 73 -1.34 -13.30 -4.72
N SER A 74 -1.09 -12.98 -5.99
CA SER A 74 0.21 -12.46 -6.42
C SER A 74 0.56 -11.15 -5.73
N LYS A 75 -0.42 -10.25 -5.61
CA LYS A 75 -0.21 -8.95 -4.94
C LYS A 75 0.04 -9.11 -3.45
N LEU A 76 -0.70 -10.00 -2.77
CA LEU A 76 -0.49 -10.26 -1.35
C LEU A 76 0.92 -10.78 -1.09
N LYS A 77 1.38 -11.70 -1.91
CA LYS A 77 2.74 -12.23 -1.78
C LYS A 77 3.79 -11.16 -2.03
N ALA A 78 3.58 -10.33 -3.04
CA ALA A 78 4.49 -9.22 -3.36
C ALA A 78 4.58 -8.22 -2.20
N ILE A 79 3.44 -7.89 -1.57
CA ILE A 79 3.41 -7.00 -0.41
C ILE A 79 4.27 -7.58 0.72
N VAL A 80 4.07 -8.85 1.05
CA VAL A 80 4.83 -9.52 2.11
C VAL A 80 6.34 -9.42 1.83
N ASN A 81 6.74 -9.77 0.61
CA ASN A 81 8.16 -9.79 0.26
C ASN A 81 8.78 -8.39 0.27
N GLN A 82 8.10 -7.41 -0.30
CA GLN A 82 8.65 -6.06 -0.42
C GLN A 82 8.70 -5.33 0.92
N VAL A 83 7.72 -5.52 1.78
CA VAL A 83 7.75 -4.93 3.12
C VAL A 83 8.82 -5.62 3.97
N LYS A 84 8.90 -6.95 3.90
CA LYS A 84 9.90 -7.72 4.64
C LYS A 84 11.32 -7.34 4.24
N ASP A 85 11.56 -7.15 2.94
CA ASP A 85 12.89 -6.82 2.41
C ASP A 85 13.22 -5.33 2.54
N GLY A 86 12.28 -4.50 3.02
CA GLY A 86 12.49 -3.08 3.19
C GLY A 86 12.39 -2.26 1.91
N GLU A 87 11.94 -2.85 0.82
CA GLU A 87 11.78 -2.14 -0.46
C GLU A 87 10.59 -1.18 -0.45
N MET A 88 9.58 -1.48 0.36
CA MET A 88 8.41 -0.62 0.52
C MET A 88 8.23 -0.27 2.00
N PRO A 89 7.83 0.96 2.33
CA PRO A 89 7.66 2.12 1.43
C PRO A 89 8.99 2.57 0.78
N LEU A 90 8.89 3.26 -0.36
CA LEU A 90 10.08 3.73 -1.08
C LEU A 90 10.96 4.62 -0.19
N THR A 91 12.27 4.50 -0.35
CA THR A 91 13.23 5.29 0.43
C THR A 91 13.02 6.79 0.26
N SER A 92 12.79 7.25 -0.98
CA SER A 92 12.53 8.66 -1.26
C SER A 92 11.29 9.17 -0.54
N TYR A 93 10.25 8.36 -0.47
CA TYR A 93 9.02 8.70 0.24
C TYR A 93 9.26 8.78 1.75
N LYS A 94 9.99 7.82 2.31
CA LYS A 94 10.30 7.78 3.74
C LYS A 94 11.15 8.96 4.21
N LEU A 95 11.99 9.51 3.34
CA LEU A 95 12.82 10.66 3.69
C LEU A 95 11.98 11.89 3.98
N LEU A 96 10.88 12.08 3.25
CA LEU A 96 10.00 13.25 3.38
C LEU A 96 8.80 13.00 4.29
N HIS A 97 8.49 11.74 4.58
CA HIS A 97 7.33 11.35 5.38
C HIS A 97 7.75 10.44 6.53
N LYS A 98 7.98 11.02 7.70
CA LYS A 98 8.39 10.26 8.88
C LYS A 98 7.39 9.18 9.26
N LYS A 99 6.09 9.46 9.07
CA LYS A 99 5.02 8.51 9.40
C LYS A 99 5.02 7.28 8.51
N ALA A 100 5.66 7.36 7.34
CA ALA A 100 5.79 6.22 6.44
C ALA A 100 6.93 5.27 6.84
N ARG A 101 7.77 5.68 7.79
CA ARG A 101 8.87 4.85 8.28
C ARG A 101 8.32 3.81 9.24
N LEU A 102 8.32 2.56 8.80
CA LEU A 102 7.83 1.46 9.64
C LEU A 102 8.90 1.05 10.64
N SER A 103 8.52 0.97 11.91
CA SER A 103 9.37 0.35 12.93
C SER A 103 9.46 -1.15 12.66
N GLY A 104 10.43 -1.83 13.28
CA GLY A 104 10.54 -3.28 13.16
C GLY A 104 9.25 -3.98 13.61
N LYS A 105 8.62 -3.47 14.67
CA LYS A 105 7.37 -4.01 15.18
C LYS A 105 6.23 -3.81 14.18
N GLU A 106 6.10 -2.62 13.61
CA GLU A 106 5.07 -2.31 12.62
C GLU A 106 5.25 -3.15 11.36
N ARG A 107 6.49 -3.30 10.90
CA ARG A 107 6.83 -4.15 9.75
C ARG A 107 6.42 -5.60 10.00
N SER A 108 6.71 -6.11 11.19
CA SER A 108 6.31 -7.46 11.59
C SER A 108 4.80 -7.64 11.59
N ILE A 109 4.07 -6.67 12.15
CA ILE A 109 2.61 -6.69 12.23
C ILE A 109 2.00 -6.75 10.82
N ILE A 110 2.45 -5.86 9.94
CA ILE A 110 1.95 -5.79 8.56
C ILE A 110 2.28 -7.06 7.79
N THR A 111 3.53 -7.52 7.87
CA THR A 111 3.97 -8.73 7.18
C THR A 111 3.14 -9.93 7.61
N LYS A 112 2.94 -10.10 8.92
CA LYS A 112 2.15 -11.20 9.45
C LYS A 112 0.71 -11.15 8.99
N TRP A 113 0.09 -9.96 9.02
CA TRP A 113 -1.30 -9.80 8.60
C TRP A 113 -1.49 -10.17 7.13
N PHE A 114 -0.63 -9.63 6.24
CA PHE A 114 -0.72 -9.94 4.82
C PHE A 114 -0.40 -11.39 4.51
N LEU A 115 0.53 -12.00 5.24
CA LEU A 115 0.85 -13.41 5.08
C LEU A 115 -0.34 -14.29 5.43
N GLU A 116 -1.05 -13.97 6.51
CA GLU A 116 -2.27 -14.67 6.89
C GLU A 116 -3.33 -14.58 5.80
N LYS A 117 -3.50 -13.40 5.20
CA LYS A 117 -4.47 -13.22 4.10
C LYS A 117 -4.04 -13.98 2.85
N TYR A 118 -2.75 -14.00 2.56
CA TYR A 118 -2.22 -14.78 1.45
C TYR A 118 -2.49 -16.28 1.65
N ASP A 119 -2.22 -16.82 2.83
CA ASP A 119 -2.46 -18.22 3.13
C ASP A 119 -3.95 -18.56 3.03
N THR A 120 -4.82 -17.70 3.54
CA THR A 120 -6.27 -17.88 3.45
C THR A 120 -6.74 -17.86 1.98
N SER A 121 -6.17 -17.02 1.15
CA SER A 121 -6.58 -16.88 -0.25
C SER A 121 -6.28 -18.11 -1.11
N LYS A 122 -5.40 -18.99 -0.66
CA LYS A 122 -5.08 -20.23 -1.37
C LYS A 122 -6.18 -21.30 -1.25
N ASN A 123 -7.08 -21.15 -0.31
CA ASN A 123 -8.13 -22.14 -0.04
C ASN A 123 -9.42 -21.84 -0.79
#